data_8ce6aac79f052091f9bbb6ae08a038ec
#
_entry.id   8ce6aac79f052091f9bbb6ae08a038ec
#
_cell.length_a   1.000
_cell.length_b   1.000
_cell.length_c   1.000
_cell.angle_alpha   90.00
_cell.angle_beta   90.00
_cell.angle_gamma   90.00
#
_symmetry.space_group_name_H-M   'P 1'
#
loop_
_entity.id
_entity.type
_entity.pdbx_description
1 polymer ?
#
loop_
_entity_poly.entity_id
_entity_poly.type
_entity_poly.pdbx_seq_one_letter_code
_entity_poly.pdbx_strand_id
1 'polypeptide(L)'
;MSIDGLQPEKGHETLYVVRELRLRRVWFAEPRLSSAASEVRRLLEQARQWADRLGLPVRLWISDKQEAFVSGIAEVFPGVPHRYGKNHFLRDLAKPLWEADSKAKVAMRRKVRGLRSIEREVFGRRSRQGRNRRQRSGAGLLCGGPGRAQ
;
A
#
# COMPACT_ATOMS: atom_id res chain seq x y z
N MET A 1 23.24 14.95 -1.23
CA MET A 1 22.49 14.52 -0.04
C MET A 1 21.06 14.20 -0.42
N SER A 2 20.35 13.42 0.37
CA SER A 2 18.90 13.24 0.24
C SER A 2 18.21 13.42 1.58
N ILE A 3 16.98 13.92 1.53
CA ILE A 3 16.04 13.93 2.64
C ILE A 3 14.76 13.23 2.20
N ASP A 4 14.22 12.38 3.05
CA ASP A 4 12.99 11.62 2.83
C ASP A 4 12.20 11.54 4.13
N GLY A 5 10.88 11.61 4.04
CA GLY A 5 9.95 11.46 5.16
C GLY A 5 9.25 10.12 5.10
N LEU A 6 9.40 9.31 6.12
CA LEU A 6 8.74 8.03 6.28
C LEU A 6 7.62 8.16 7.32
N GLN A 7 6.37 8.04 6.90
CA GLN A 7 5.22 8.02 7.80
C GLN A 7 4.63 6.61 7.80
N PRO A 8 4.88 5.80 8.85
CA PRO A 8 4.42 4.41 8.88
C PRO A 8 2.89 4.30 8.95
N GLU A 9 2.24 5.19 9.70
CA GLU A 9 0.79 5.22 9.86
C GLU A 9 0.26 6.66 9.87
N LYS A 10 -0.97 6.85 9.40
CA LYS A 10 -1.63 8.16 9.43
C LYS A 10 -1.85 8.62 10.88
N GLY A 11 -1.47 9.85 11.18
CA GLY A 11 -1.63 10.46 12.51
C GLY A 11 -0.44 10.23 13.45
N HIS A 12 0.57 9.46 13.03
CA HIS A 12 1.81 9.28 13.77
C HIS A 12 2.91 10.21 13.27
N GLU A 13 4.01 10.23 14.01
CA GLU A 13 5.20 10.99 13.66
C GLU A 13 5.77 10.58 12.30
N THR A 14 6.23 11.57 11.55
CA THR A 14 7.01 11.33 10.33
C THR A 14 8.47 11.24 10.69
N LEU A 15 9.11 10.13 10.39
CA LEU A 15 10.53 9.96 10.53
C LEU A 15 11.25 10.57 9.33
N TYR A 16 11.93 11.67 9.53
CA TYR A 16 12.77 12.29 8.50
C TYR A 16 14.17 11.70 8.54
N VAL A 17 14.65 11.24 7.39
CA VAL A 17 15.96 10.61 7.24
C VAL A 17 16.82 11.45 6.30
N VAL A 18 17.96 11.93 6.79
CA VAL A 18 18.96 12.64 5.98
C VAL A 18 20.13 11.71 5.70
N ARG A 19 20.47 11.55 4.42
CA ARG A 19 21.50 10.61 3.96
C ARG A 19 22.51 11.27 3.03
N GLU A 20 23.75 10.88 3.21
CA GLU A 20 24.82 11.10 2.24
C GLU A 20 24.78 9.97 1.18
N LEU A 21 24.63 10.34 -0.09
CA LEU A 21 24.35 9.38 -1.16
C LEU A 21 25.61 8.69 -1.69
N ARG A 22 26.76 9.35 -1.67
CA ARG A 22 28.01 8.80 -2.20
C ARG A 22 28.53 7.64 -1.33
N LEU A 23 28.55 7.85 -0.01
CA LEU A 23 28.97 6.83 0.95
C LEU A 23 27.81 5.96 1.46
N ARG A 24 26.58 6.25 0.99
CA ARG A 24 25.36 5.55 1.41
C ARG A 24 25.14 5.53 2.92
N ARG A 25 25.52 6.58 3.62
CA ARG A 25 25.40 6.70 5.08
C ARG A 25 24.22 7.58 5.47
N VAL A 26 23.50 7.15 6.50
CA VAL A 26 22.53 7.99 7.19
C VAL A 26 23.32 8.91 8.12
N TRP A 27 23.11 10.21 8.01
CA TRP A 27 23.69 11.18 8.92
C TRP A 27 22.89 11.25 10.20
N PHE A 28 21.57 11.41 10.05
CA PHE A 28 20.66 11.36 11.19
C PHE A 28 19.25 11.02 10.70
N ALA A 29 18.41 10.60 11.65
CA ALA A 29 17.00 10.37 11.46
C ALA A 29 16.25 10.94 12.67
N GLU A 30 15.25 11.78 12.45
CA GLU A 30 14.49 12.42 13.50
C GLU A 30 12.99 12.30 13.29
N PRO A 31 12.24 11.90 14.32
CA PRO A 31 10.79 11.92 14.29
C PRO A 31 10.28 13.35 14.45
N ARG A 32 9.27 13.73 13.67
CA ARG A 32 8.57 15.01 13.77
C ARG A 32 7.07 14.79 13.64
N LEU A 33 6.32 15.46 14.47
CA LEU A 33 4.85 15.41 14.45
C LEU A 33 4.25 16.21 13.30
N SER A 34 5.01 17.15 12.75
CA SER A 34 4.54 18.06 11.70
C SER A 34 5.50 18.09 10.52
N SER A 35 4.94 18.16 9.34
CA SER A 35 5.65 18.45 8.08
C SER A 35 5.68 19.95 7.76
N ALA A 36 5.47 20.82 8.77
CA ALA A 36 5.53 22.26 8.59
C ALA A 36 6.88 22.71 8.04
N ALA A 37 6.87 23.76 7.23
CA ALA A 37 8.11 24.30 6.62
C ALA A 37 9.18 24.65 7.65
N SER A 38 8.77 25.14 8.84
CA SER A 38 9.67 25.45 9.94
C SER A 38 10.44 24.22 10.49
N GLU A 39 9.77 23.07 10.58
CA GLU A 39 10.40 21.83 11.05
C GLU A 39 11.37 21.27 10.00
N VAL A 40 10.96 21.29 8.74
CA VAL A 40 11.84 20.91 7.61
C VAL A 40 13.07 21.79 7.55
N ARG A 41 12.91 23.11 7.73
CA ARG A 41 14.01 24.05 7.78
C ARG A 41 15.02 23.72 8.89
N ARG A 42 14.56 23.43 10.11
CA ARG A 42 15.43 23.02 11.23
C ARG A 42 16.25 21.76 10.89
N LEU A 43 15.62 20.77 10.24
CA LEU A 43 16.33 19.57 9.79
C LEU A 43 17.40 19.88 8.74
N LEU A 44 17.12 20.82 7.83
CA LEU A 44 18.09 21.24 6.82
C LEU A 44 19.22 22.07 7.43
N GLU A 45 18.93 22.93 8.40
CA GLU A 45 19.97 23.67 9.18
C GLU A 45 20.88 22.71 9.93
N GLN A 46 20.32 21.68 10.55
CA GLN A 46 21.10 20.63 11.20
C GLN A 46 21.96 19.86 10.18
N ALA A 47 21.43 19.54 9.02
CA ALA A 47 22.19 18.92 7.94
C ALA A 47 23.35 19.80 7.46
N ARG A 48 23.16 21.12 7.41
CA ARG A 48 24.21 22.08 7.10
C ARG A 48 25.32 22.06 8.16
N GLN A 49 24.95 22.12 9.44
CA GLN A 49 25.91 22.03 10.53
C GLN A 49 26.74 20.74 10.49
N TRP A 50 26.11 19.60 10.16
CA TRP A 50 26.82 18.34 9.98
C TRP A 50 27.77 18.39 8.79
N ALA A 51 27.35 18.96 7.65
CA ALA A 51 28.19 19.12 6.47
C ALA A 51 29.44 19.97 6.79
N ASP A 52 29.23 21.07 7.46
CA ASP A 52 30.30 22.01 7.85
C ASP A 52 31.30 21.35 8.83
N ARG A 53 30.81 20.64 9.85
CA ARG A 53 31.65 19.90 10.82
C ARG A 53 32.48 18.80 10.15
N LEU A 54 31.94 18.14 9.12
CA LEU A 54 32.64 17.09 8.42
C LEU A 54 33.50 17.57 7.26
N GLY A 55 33.47 18.88 6.96
CA GLY A 55 34.18 19.47 5.82
C GLY A 55 33.68 18.94 4.46
N LEU A 56 32.42 18.52 4.41
CA LEU A 56 31.81 17.89 3.21
C LEU A 56 30.86 18.88 2.54
N PRO A 57 31.24 19.53 1.42
CA PRO A 57 30.35 20.44 0.72
C PRO A 57 29.15 19.71 0.12
N VAL A 58 27.95 20.22 0.40
CA VAL A 58 26.71 19.71 -0.19
C VAL A 58 26.59 20.22 -1.63
N ARG A 59 26.69 19.32 -2.61
CA ARG A 59 26.67 19.68 -4.02
C ARG A 59 25.34 19.45 -4.71
N LEU A 60 24.43 18.64 -4.10
CA LEU A 60 23.16 18.28 -4.66
C LEU A 60 22.23 17.82 -3.55
N TRP A 61 20.98 18.27 -3.61
CA TRP A 61 19.86 17.73 -2.81
C TRP A 61 18.93 16.87 -3.66
N ILE A 62 18.47 15.78 -3.08
CA ILE A 62 17.42 14.93 -3.63
C ILE A 62 16.33 14.77 -2.59
N SER A 63 15.09 15.11 -2.94
CA SER A 63 13.91 14.87 -2.10
C SER A 63 12.68 14.56 -2.95
N ASP A 64 11.53 14.42 -2.32
CA ASP A 64 10.24 14.48 -3.02
C ASP A 64 9.89 15.93 -3.40
N LYS A 65 8.75 16.13 -4.09
CA LYS A 65 8.28 17.46 -4.52
C LYS A 65 7.51 18.23 -3.43
N GLN A 66 7.61 17.81 -2.18
CA GLN A 66 6.93 18.53 -1.12
C GLN A 66 7.47 19.97 -1.05
N GLU A 67 6.57 20.94 -1.07
CA GLU A 67 6.93 22.36 -1.14
C GLU A 67 7.83 22.81 0.02
N ALA A 68 7.61 22.24 1.20
CA ALA A 68 8.44 22.47 2.36
C ALA A 68 9.91 22.09 2.15
N PHE A 69 10.20 21.02 1.39
CA PHE A 69 11.58 20.67 1.03
C PHE A 69 12.13 21.59 -0.04
N VAL A 70 11.33 21.92 -1.05
CA VAL A 70 11.79 22.80 -2.15
C VAL A 70 12.17 24.17 -1.61
N SER A 71 11.28 24.80 -0.84
CA SER A 71 11.52 26.12 -0.24
C SER A 71 12.64 26.10 0.81
N GLY A 72 12.62 25.12 1.71
CA GLY A 72 13.62 24.98 2.76
C GLY A 72 15.04 24.74 2.21
N ILE A 73 15.18 23.89 1.17
CA ILE A 73 16.49 23.66 0.53
C ILE A 73 16.98 24.93 -0.16
N ALA A 74 16.12 25.65 -0.87
CA ALA A 74 16.50 26.91 -1.52
C ALA A 74 16.96 27.98 -0.52
N GLU A 75 16.35 28.01 0.67
CA GLU A 75 16.67 28.97 1.72
C GLU A 75 17.97 28.61 2.48
N VAL A 76 18.11 27.36 2.92
CA VAL A 76 19.24 26.91 3.74
C VAL A 76 20.49 26.63 2.92
N PHE A 77 20.33 26.18 1.65
CA PHE A 77 21.42 25.86 0.73
C PHE A 77 21.32 26.66 -0.57
N PRO A 78 21.45 27.99 -0.52
CA PRO A 78 21.34 28.80 -1.72
C PRO A 78 22.39 28.38 -2.76
N GLY A 79 21.97 28.24 -4.01
CA GLY A 79 22.85 27.84 -5.11
C GLY A 79 23.14 26.34 -5.21
N VAL A 80 22.69 25.53 -4.26
CA VAL A 80 22.80 24.06 -4.37
C VAL A 80 21.63 23.50 -5.19
N PRO A 81 21.89 22.80 -6.30
CA PRO A 81 20.82 22.26 -7.11
C PRO A 81 19.98 21.23 -6.33
N HIS A 82 18.66 21.32 -6.52
CA HIS A 82 17.70 20.36 -5.98
C HIS A 82 17.12 19.52 -7.11
N ARG A 83 17.04 18.21 -6.90
CA ARG A 83 16.50 17.24 -7.85
C ARG A 83 15.40 16.42 -7.20
N TYR A 84 14.41 16.08 -8.00
CA TYR A 84 13.32 15.21 -7.58
C TYR A 84 13.78 13.75 -7.53
N GLY A 85 13.46 13.06 -6.42
CA GLY A 85 13.85 11.68 -6.20
C GLY A 85 13.22 10.73 -7.24
N LYS A 86 14.05 9.93 -7.90
CA LYS A 86 13.62 9.02 -8.97
C LYS A 86 12.49 8.07 -8.53
N ASN A 87 12.53 7.56 -7.31
CA ASN A 87 11.52 6.65 -6.79
C ASN A 87 10.16 7.36 -6.60
N HIS A 88 10.17 8.59 -6.12
CA HIS A 88 8.96 9.41 -6.00
C HIS A 88 8.39 9.74 -7.36
N PHE A 89 9.25 10.10 -8.32
CA PHE A 89 8.84 10.35 -9.70
C PHE A 89 8.17 9.13 -10.34
N LEU A 90 8.77 7.95 -10.22
CA LEU A 90 8.21 6.70 -10.76
C LEU A 90 6.89 6.33 -10.07
N ARG A 91 6.78 6.53 -8.76
CA ARG A 91 5.53 6.30 -8.01
C ARG A 91 4.41 7.22 -8.49
N ASP A 92 4.71 8.51 -8.68
CA ASP A 92 3.73 9.48 -9.17
C ASP A 92 3.29 9.15 -10.60
N LEU A 93 4.22 8.75 -11.46
CA LEU A 93 3.92 8.30 -12.81
C LEU A 93 3.06 7.03 -12.85
N ALA A 94 3.29 6.09 -11.93
CA ALA A 94 2.55 4.84 -11.84
C ALA A 94 1.18 4.99 -11.14
N LYS A 95 0.94 6.09 -10.41
CA LYS A 95 -0.29 6.30 -9.63
C LYS A 95 -1.59 6.14 -10.44
N PRO A 96 -1.75 6.71 -11.65
CA PRO A 96 -2.96 6.53 -12.44
C PRO A 96 -3.21 5.05 -12.82
N LEU A 97 -2.13 4.31 -13.09
CA LEU A 97 -2.22 2.88 -13.38
C LEU A 97 -2.68 2.07 -12.17
N TRP A 98 -2.15 2.35 -10.98
CA TRP A 98 -2.58 1.68 -9.75
C TRP A 98 -4.03 2.00 -9.38
N GLU A 99 -4.47 3.23 -9.62
CA GLU A 99 -5.86 3.63 -9.41
C GLU A 99 -6.80 2.88 -10.36
N ALA A 100 -6.42 2.75 -11.64
CA ALA A 100 -7.18 1.99 -12.63
C ALA A 100 -7.25 0.50 -12.26
N ASP A 101 -6.11 -0.11 -11.89
CA ASP A 101 -6.04 -1.51 -11.43
C ASP A 101 -6.89 -1.74 -10.17
N SER A 102 -6.82 -0.84 -9.20
CA SER A 102 -7.62 -0.91 -7.98
C SER A 102 -9.12 -0.85 -8.28
N LYS A 103 -9.56 0.06 -9.16
CA LYS A 103 -10.96 0.16 -9.62
C LYS A 103 -11.39 -1.11 -10.35
N ALA A 104 -10.55 -1.66 -11.24
CA ALA A 104 -10.81 -2.91 -11.93
C ALA A 104 -10.97 -4.09 -10.96
N LYS A 105 -10.08 -4.22 -9.97
CA LYS A 105 -10.16 -5.25 -8.92
C LYS A 105 -11.45 -5.15 -8.11
N VAL A 106 -11.89 -3.95 -7.74
CA VAL A 106 -13.16 -3.74 -7.03
C VAL A 106 -14.34 -4.15 -7.90
N ALA A 107 -14.34 -3.77 -9.19
CA ALA A 107 -15.39 -4.14 -10.13
C ALA A 107 -15.46 -5.66 -10.35
N MET A 108 -14.32 -6.32 -10.49
CA MET A 108 -14.24 -7.78 -10.59
C MET A 108 -14.78 -8.47 -9.32
N ARG A 109 -14.40 -8.01 -8.13
CA ARG A 109 -14.90 -8.56 -6.86
C ARG A 109 -16.43 -8.43 -6.74
N ARG A 110 -17.00 -7.32 -7.20
CA ARG A 110 -18.46 -7.13 -7.21
C ARG A 110 -19.14 -8.14 -8.14
N LYS A 111 -18.60 -8.36 -9.35
CA LYS A 111 -19.11 -9.36 -10.31
C LYS A 111 -19.04 -10.78 -9.74
N VAL A 112 -17.90 -11.15 -9.15
CA VAL A 112 -17.72 -12.49 -8.54
C VAL A 112 -18.67 -12.71 -7.36
N ARG A 113 -18.93 -11.68 -6.53
CA ARG A 113 -19.92 -11.80 -5.44
C ARG A 113 -21.32 -12.05 -5.97
N GLY A 114 -21.71 -11.43 -7.08
CA GLY A 114 -22.98 -11.70 -7.76
C GLY A 114 -23.09 -13.14 -8.26
N LEU A 115 -22.00 -13.73 -8.77
CA LEU A 115 -21.96 -15.11 -9.22
C LEU A 115 -22.11 -16.13 -8.08
N ARG A 116 -21.61 -15.84 -6.88
CA ARG A 116 -21.75 -16.72 -5.70
C ARG A 116 -23.20 -16.96 -5.29
N SER A 117 -24.09 -16.00 -5.49
CA SER A 117 -25.52 -16.20 -5.20
C SER A 117 -26.14 -17.20 -6.17
N ILE A 118 -25.81 -17.09 -7.45
CA ILE A 118 -26.25 -18.01 -8.52
C ILE A 118 -25.69 -19.41 -8.28
N GLU A 119 -24.40 -19.50 -7.94
CA GLU A 119 -23.76 -20.78 -7.63
C GLU A 119 -24.43 -21.48 -6.44
N ARG A 120 -24.72 -20.79 -5.35
CA ARG A 120 -25.45 -21.33 -4.19
C ARG A 120 -26.84 -21.81 -4.56
N GLU A 121 -27.54 -21.07 -5.41
CA GLU A 121 -28.88 -21.45 -5.87
C GLU A 121 -28.86 -22.73 -6.72
N VAL A 122 -27.92 -22.83 -7.66
CA VAL A 122 -27.74 -24.00 -8.52
C VAL A 122 -27.35 -25.23 -7.71
N PHE A 123 -26.38 -25.12 -6.80
CA PHE A 123 -25.97 -26.21 -5.91
C PHE A 123 -27.09 -26.61 -4.94
N GLY A 124 -27.83 -25.64 -4.40
CA GLY A 124 -28.97 -25.87 -3.52
C GLY A 124 -30.10 -26.64 -4.23
N ARG A 125 -30.37 -26.31 -5.49
CA ARG A 125 -31.38 -27.05 -6.33
C ARG A 125 -30.91 -28.47 -6.60
N ARG A 126 -29.65 -28.72 -6.96
CA ARG A 126 -29.10 -30.07 -7.18
C ARG A 126 -29.18 -30.93 -5.92
N SER A 127 -28.85 -30.39 -4.76
CA SER A 127 -28.91 -31.11 -3.50
C SER A 127 -30.35 -31.49 -3.09
N ARG A 128 -31.33 -30.65 -3.41
CA ARG A 128 -32.78 -30.97 -3.18
C ARG A 128 -33.28 -32.04 -4.13
N GLN A 129 -32.91 -32.01 -5.41
CA GLN A 129 -33.28 -33.04 -6.39
C GLN A 129 -32.69 -34.42 -6.04
N GLY A 130 -31.43 -34.44 -5.60
CA GLY A 130 -30.76 -35.69 -5.18
C GLY A 130 -31.43 -36.34 -3.97
N ARG A 131 -31.92 -35.56 -2.99
CA ARG A 131 -32.67 -36.06 -1.83
C ARG A 131 -34.04 -36.62 -2.22
N ASN A 132 -34.81 -35.96 -3.07
CA ASN A 132 -36.11 -36.43 -3.53
C ASN A 132 -36.01 -37.73 -4.34
N ARG A 133 -34.92 -37.91 -5.12
CA ARG A 133 -34.69 -39.12 -5.90
C ARG A 133 -34.39 -40.33 -4.98
N ARG A 134 -33.61 -40.13 -3.89
CA ARG A 134 -33.34 -41.19 -2.91
C ARG A 134 -34.56 -41.57 -2.08
N GLN A 135 -35.44 -40.64 -1.74
CA GLN A 135 -36.68 -40.95 -1.03
C GLN A 135 -37.66 -41.75 -1.91
N ARG A 136 -37.76 -41.49 -3.22
CA ARG A 136 -38.58 -42.23 -4.12
C ARG A 136 -38.05 -43.65 -4.42
N SER A 137 -36.73 -43.86 -4.39
CA SER A 137 -36.13 -45.18 -4.58
C SER A 137 -36.22 -46.08 -3.34
N GLY A 138 -36.32 -45.44 -2.12
CA GLY A 138 -36.44 -46.20 -0.86
C GLY A 138 -37.86 -46.64 -0.52
N ALA A 139 -38.90 -46.06 -1.16
CA ALA A 139 -40.28 -46.40 -0.87
C ALA A 139 -40.80 -47.62 -1.66
N GLY A 140 -39.97 -48.16 -2.56
CA GLY A 140 -40.36 -49.30 -3.44
C GLY A 140 -39.96 -50.70 -2.91
N LEU A 141 -39.35 -50.82 -1.74
CA LEU A 141 -38.74 -52.06 -1.25
C LEU A 141 -39.40 -52.70 0.00
N LEU A 142 -40.60 -52.23 0.37
CA LEU A 142 -41.31 -52.76 1.55
C LEU A 142 -42.69 -53.38 1.24
N CYS A 143 -42.83 -54.06 0.11
CA CYS A 143 -44.01 -54.92 -0.14
C CYS A 143 -43.55 -56.28 -0.66
N GLY A 144 -43.15 -57.15 0.24
CA GLY A 144 -42.88 -58.57 -0.01
C GLY A 144 -42.92 -59.32 1.30
N GLY A 145 -44.11 -59.55 1.86
CA GLY A 145 -44.27 -60.36 3.06
C GLY A 145 -44.07 -61.86 2.72
N PRO A 146 -43.42 -62.64 3.62
CA PRO A 146 -43.27 -64.10 3.40
C PRO A 146 -44.62 -64.82 3.69
N GLY A 147 -45.17 -65.50 2.63
CA GLY A 147 -46.24 -66.45 2.79
C GLY A 147 -45.79 -67.64 3.68
N ARG A 148 -46.54 -67.92 4.70
CA ARG A 148 -46.47 -69.19 5.43
C ARG A 148 -47.00 -70.27 4.53
N ALA A 149 -46.28 -71.36 4.36
CA ALA A 149 -46.78 -72.68 3.99
C ALA A 149 -46.50 -73.64 5.11
N GLN A 150 -47.56 -74.46 5.36
CA GLN A 150 -47.60 -75.50 6.38
C GLN A 150 -46.64 -76.66 6.09
#